data_0829cdf0e54213f4b55ee6aaaed51a33
#
_entry.id   0829cdf0e54213f4b55ee6aaaed51a33
#
_cell.length_a   1.000
_cell.length_b   1.000
_cell.length_c   1.000
_cell.angle_alpha   90.00
_cell.angle_beta   90.00
_cell.angle_gamma   90.00
#
_symmetry.space_group_name_H-M   'P 1'
#
loop_
_entity.id
_entity.type
_entity.pdbx_description
1 polymer ?
#
loop_
_entity_poly.entity_id
_entity_poly.type
_entity_poly.pdbx_seq_one_letter_code
_entity_poly.pdbx_strand_id
1 'polypeptide(L)'
;MINFVFGIFGIIGGLLCAIGDILFDLKGKNNVKSGHPKIIDSNWQIMSEWRFKASILFAALGVPLYLFGFLGMANHLAQSNRIVAIIFLAFSVVGASGGLFIHALVCIMPVISKTLTKNGANNDITETICIKIYNTVKIPFIIMFLSLVIATSITLIYAIIRNYLNVHFIFVILNPLGLMLIGWLFRLINKDIFSDLPGIIMPSIGITMIGLMTTLTGVIL
;
A
#
# COMPACT_ATOMS: atom_id res chain seq x y z
N MET A 1 -10.29 -24.44 7.69
CA MET A 1 -9.72 -24.64 6.33
C MET A 1 -9.89 -23.43 5.41
N ILE A 2 -11.06 -22.81 5.24
CA ILE A 2 -11.24 -21.69 4.28
C ILE A 2 -10.43 -20.45 4.65
N ASN A 3 -10.36 -20.08 5.92
CA ASN A 3 -9.57 -18.90 6.36
C ASN A 3 -8.07 -19.08 6.13
N PHE A 4 -7.56 -20.32 6.22
CA PHE A 4 -6.18 -20.64 5.85
C PHE A 4 -5.91 -20.30 4.39
N VAL A 5 -6.79 -20.72 3.48
CA VAL A 5 -6.68 -20.41 2.03
C VAL A 5 -6.78 -18.91 1.79
N PHE A 6 -7.68 -18.21 2.49
CA PHE A 6 -7.81 -16.75 2.42
C PHE A 6 -6.54 -16.05 2.91
N GLY A 7 -5.91 -16.57 3.96
CA GLY A 7 -4.61 -16.07 4.43
C GLY A 7 -3.51 -16.21 3.37
N ILE A 8 -3.42 -17.35 2.69
CA ILE A 8 -2.46 -17.56 1.58
C ILE A 8 -2.70 -16.55 0.45
N PHE A 9 -3.95 -16.32 0.05
CA PHE A 9 -4.26 -15.28 -0.94
C PHE A 9 -3.85 -13.89 -0.44
N GLY A 10 -4.05 -13.61 0.87
CA GLY A 10 -3.60 -12.39 1.51
C GLY A 10 -2.10 -12.18 1.40
N ILE A 11 -1.30 -13.23 1.65
CA ILE A 11 0.17 -13.20 1.50
C ILE A 11 0.55 -12.90 0.05
N ILE A 12 0.02 -13.67 -0.89
CA ILE A 12 0.35 -13.51 -2.32
C ILE A 12 -0.06 -12.11 -2.79
N GLY A 13 -1.25 -11.65 -2.44
CA GLY A 13 -1.75 -10.33 -2.82
C GLY A 13 -0.90 -9.19 -2.28
N GLY A 14 -0.51 -9.25 -1.00
CA GLY A 14 0.36 -8.26 -0.37
C GLY A 14 1.75 -8.23 -1.02
N LEU A 15 2.34 -9.40 -1.32
CA LEU A 15 3.63 -9.49 -2.02
C LEU A 15 3.56 -8.93 -3.44
N LEU A 16 2.49 -9.20 -4.20
CA LEU A 16 2.29 -8.62 -5.52
C LEU A 16 2.23 -7.08 -5.45
N CYS A 17 1.48 -6.53 -4.49
CA CYS A 17 1.44 -5.09 -4.27
C CYS A 17 2.83 -4.54 -3.91
N ALA A 18 3.57 -5.19 -3.01
CA ALA A 18 4.93 -4.78 -2.65
C ALA A 18 5.88 -4.77 -3.85
N ILE A 19 5.80 -5.76 -4.75
CA ILE A 19 6.56 -5.78 -6.00
C ILE A 19 6.13 -4.61 -6.91
N GLY A 20 4.83 -4.37 -7.02
CA GLY A 20 4.29 -3.22 -7.76
C GLY A 20 4.84 -1.89 -7.26
N ASP A 21 4.84 -1.71 -5.94
CA ASP A 21 5.40 -0.51 -5.29
C ASP A 21 6.90 -0.35 -5.56
N ILE A 22 7.68 -1.43 -5.50
CA ILE A 22 9.11 -1.41 -5.86
C ILE A 22 9.32 -0.96 -7.32
N LEU A 23 8.52 -1.49 -8.23
CA LEU A 23 8.62 -1.13 -9.65
C LEU A 23 8.31 0.34 -9.89
N PHE A 24 7.37 0.90 -9.15
CA PHE A 24 7.00 2.31 -9.26
C PHE A 24 7.99 3.23 -8.55
N ASP A 25 8.38 2.92 -7.31
CA ASP A 25 9.08 3.86 -6.43
C ASP A 25 10.59 3.69 -6.34
N LEU A 26 11.16 2.59 -6.78
CA LEU A 26 12.61 2.48 -6.82
C LEU A 26 13.16 3.36 -7.96
N LYS A 27 13.29 4.65 -7.69
CA LYS A 27 13.64 5.69 -8.66
C LYS A 27 15.15 5.80 -8.93
N GLY A 28 15.96 5.18 -8.07
CA GLY A 28 17.42 5.23 -8.19
C GLY A 28 18.04 6.50 -7.58
N LYS A 29 19.37 6.60 -7.75
CA LYS A 29 20.16 7.71 -7.19
C LYS A 29 19.88 9.02 -7.92
N ASN A 30 20.11 10.14 -7.23
CA ASN A 30 19.99 11.51 -7.75
C ASN A 30 18.57 11.91 -8.19
N ASN A 31 17.53 11.22 -7.69
CA ASN A 31 16.17 11.63 -7.95
C ASN A 31 15.85 12.94 -7.22
N VAL A 32 15.39 13.94 -7.97
CA VAL A 32 14.95 15.25 -7.43
C VAL A 32 13.45 15.35 -7.57
N LYS A 33 12.78 15.77 -6.49
CA LYS A 33 11.34 16.01 -6.50
C LYS A 33 11.06 17.47 -6.82
N SER A 34 10.22 17.68 -7.85
CA SER A 34 9.74 19.01 -8.29
C SER A 34 8.22 19.13 -8.14
N GLY A 35 7.69 20.30 -8.46
CA GLY A 35 6.28 20.65 -8.29
C GLY A 35 5.92 20.95 -6.84
N HIS A 36 4.84 21.69 -6.62
CA HIS A 36 4.27 21.89 -5.29
C HIS A 36 3.01 21.03 -5.16
N PRO A 37 3.00 19.93 -4.38
CA PRO A 37 3.78 19.59 -3.17
C PRO A 37 4.93 18.56 -3.35
N LYS A 38 5.79 18.67 -4.36
CA LYS A 38 6.94 17.78 -4.59
C LYS A 38 6.54 16.33 -4.95
N ILE A 39 5.66 16.21 -5.92
CA ILE A 39 5.08 14.93 -6.36
C ILE A 39 5.66 14.41 -7.68
N ILE A 40 6.48 15.19 -8.35
CA ILE A 40 7.08 14.86 -9.65
C ILE A 40 8.52 14.45 -9.41
N ASP A 41 8.88 13.27 -9.87
CA ASP A 41 10.24 12.74 -9.73
C ASP A 41 11.02 12.91 -11.04
N SER A 42 12.20 13.53 -10.98
CA SER A 42 13.05 13.78 -12.16
C SER A 42 13.41 12.48 -12.88
N ASN A 43 13.59 11.40 -12.15
CA ASN A 43 14.00 10.11 -12.69
C ASN A 43 12.89 9.37 -13.44
N TRP A 44 11.63 9.84 -13.40
CA TRP A 44 10.60 9.28 -14.27
C TRP A 44 11.01 9.30 -15.75
N GLN A 45 11.76 10.30 -16.18
CA GLN A 45 12.19 10.43 -17.59
C GLN A 45 13.10 9.28 -18.04
N ILE A 46 13.95 8.76 -17.15
CA ILE A 46 14.89 7.66 -17.43
C ILE A 46 14.33 6.28 -17.10
N MET A 47 13.29 6.19 -16.26
CA MET A 47 12.66 4.91 -15.92
C MET A 47 11.93 4.33 -17.12
N SER A 48 12.04 3.02 -17.34
CA SER A 48 11.34 2.33 -18.42
C SER A 48 9.83 2.27 -18.18
N GLU A 49 9.02 2.56 -19.19
CA GLU A 49 7.55 2.60 -19.08
C GLU A 49 6.91 1.26 -18.66
N TRP A 50 7.55 0.13 -19.03
CA TRP A 50 7.05 -1.19 -18.62
C TRP A 50 6.92 -1.32 -17.09
N ARG A 51 7.76 -0.63 -16.31
CA ARG A 51 7.71 -0.65 -14.86
C ARG A 51 6.39 -0.11 -14.33
N PHE A 52 5.91 0.99 -14.88
CA PHE A 52 4.63 1.60 -14.48
C PHE A 52 3.44 0.71 -14.87
N LYS A 53 3.48 0.12 -16.08
CA LYS A 53 2.46 -0.82 -16.55
C LYS A 53 2.43 -2.10 -15.70
N ALA A 54 3.59 -2.67 -15.40
CA ALA A 54 3.70 -3.85 -14.55
C ALA A 54 3.27 -3.53 -13.11
N SER A 55 3.60 -2.36 -12.58
CA SER A 55 3.16 -1.91 -11.25
C SER A 55 1.63 -1.88 -11.14
N ILE A 56 0.94 -1.32 -12.13
CA ILE A 56 -0.53 -1.33 -12.19
C ILE A 56 -1.06 -2.77 -12.27
N LEU A 57 -0.46 -3.62 -13.09
CA LEU A 57 -0.88 -5.02 -13.22
C LEU A 57 -0.74 -5.78 -11.90
N PHE A 58 0.39 -5.62 -11.20
CA PHE A 58 0.59 -6.26 -9.91
C PHE A 58 -0.40 -5.76 -8.85
N ALA A 59 -0.74 -4.48 -8.84
CA ALA A 59 -1.78 -3.95 -7.97
C ALA A 59 -3.17 -4.49 -8.34
N ALA A 60 -3.49 -4.56 -9.63
CA ALA A 60 -4.78 -5.07 -10.12
C ALA A 60 -5.01 -6.55 -9.77
N LEU A 61 -3.95 -7.35 -9.70
CA LEU A 61 -4.01 -8.74 -9.26
C LEU A 61 -3.90 -8.86 -7.73
N GLY A 62 -3.03 -8.07 -7.12
CA GLY A 62 -2.71 -8.15 -5.70
C GLY A 62 -3.84 -7.67 -4.81
N VAL A 63 -4.50 -6.56 -5.15
CA VAL A 63 -5.57 -5.98 -4.33
C VAL A 63 -6.75 -6.93 -4.14
N PRO A 64 -7.33 -7.56 -5.18
CA PRO A 64 -8.37 -8.55 -4.99
C PRO A 64 -7.92 -9.74 -4.14
N LEU A 65 -6.67 -10.19 -4.30
CA LEU A 65 -6.15 -11.33 -3.53
C LEU A 65 -5.99 -10.99 -2.05
N TYR A 66 -5.43 -9.84 -1.70
CA TYR A 66 -5.29 -9.51 -0.28
C TYR A 66 -6.63 -9.19 0.40
N LEU A 67 -7.66 -8.80 -0.35
CA LEU A 67 -9.02 -8.67 0.18
C LEU A 67 -9.55 -9.99 0.75
N PHE A 68 -9.23 -11.14 0.15
CA PHE A 68 -9.53 -12.44 0.75
C PHE A 68 -8.81 -12.62 2.09
N GLY A 69 -7.55 -12.18 2.19
CA GLY A 69 -6.82 -12.18 3.47
C GLY A 69 -7.53 -11.36 4.54
N PHE A 70 -8.02 -10.18 4.20
CA PHE A 70 -8.81 -9.34 5.10
C PHE A 70 -10.15 -9.98 5.47
N LEU A 71 -10.83 -10.62 4.53
CA LEU A 71 -12.05 -11.36 4.82
C LEU A 71 -11.80 -12.51 5.78
N GLY A 72 -10.73 -13.28 5.59
CA GLY A 72 -10.33 -14.33 6.51
C GLY A 72 -10.03 -13.81 7.91
N MET A 73 -9.33 -12.68 8.02
CA MET A 73 -9.06 -12.02 9.30
C MET A 73 -10.36 -11.53 9.96
N ALA A 74 -11.27 -10.92 9.21
CA ALA A 74 -12.57 -10.50 9.73
C ALA A 74 -13.39 -11.70 10.25
N ASN A 75 -13.35 -12.85 9.57
CA ASN A 75 -13.98 -14.08 10.03
C ASN A 75 -13.41 -14.56 11.38
N HIS A 76 -12.09 -14.47 11.59
CA HIS A 76 -11.48 -14.80 12.89
C HIS A 76 -11.92 -13.81 13.98
N LEU A 77 -11.87 -12.51 13.68
CA LEU A 77 -12.32 -11.47 14.61
C LEU A 77 -13.79 -11.64 15.01
N ALA A 78 -14.66 -12.03 14.07
CA ALA A 78 -16.09 -12.20 14.31
C ALA A 78 -16.42 -13.29 15.33
N GLN A 79 -15.53 -14.27 15.52
CA GLN A 79 -15.68 -15.32 16.53
C GLN A 79 -15.55 -14.77 17.96
N SER A 80 -14.75 -13.73 18.15
CA SER A 80 -14.51 -13.08 19.44
C SER A 80 -15.30 -11.77 19.60
N ASN A 81 -15.35 -10.94 18.53
CA ASN A 81 -16.06 -9.66 18.55
C ASN A 81 -16.52 -9.24 17.16
N ARG A 82 -17.83 -9.41 16.90
CA ARG A 82 -18.45 -9.11 15.61
C ARG A 82 -18.36 -7.63 15.22
N ILE A 83 -18.42 -6.71 16.18
CA ILE A 83 -18.34 -5.27 15.90
C ILE A 83 -16.94 -4.91 15.40
N VAL A 84 -15.90 -5.39 16.07
CA VAL A 84 -14.51 -5.18 15.67
C VAL A 84 -14.25 -5.79 14.28
N ALA A 85 -14.82 -6.96 13.99
CA ALA A 85 -14.73 -7.59 12.67
C ALA A 85 -15.33 -6.71 11.55
N ILE A 86 -16.52 -6.16 11.79
CA ILE A 86 -17.21 -5.28 10.83
C ILE A 86 -16.41 -4.00 10.61
N ILE A 87 -15.91 -3.36 11.65
CA ILE A 87 -15.09 -2.15 11.57
C ILE A 87 -13.82 -2.43 10.78
N PHE A 88 -13.10 -3.51 11.10
CA PHE A 88 -11.92 -3.94 10.38
C PHE A 88 -12.20 -4.14 8.90
N LEU A 89 -13.22 -4.92 8.56
CA LEU A 89 -13.57 -5.23 7.18
C LEU A 89 -13.99 -3.98 6.39
N ALA A 90 -14.79 -3.10 6.99
CA ALA A 90 -15.24 -1.86 6.35
C ALA A 90 -14.05 -0.98 5.94
N PHE A 91 -13.12 -0.71 6.87
CA PHE A 91 -11.93 0.08 6.56
C PHE A 91 -11.01 -0.63 5.56
N SER A 92 -10.87 -1.94 5.66
CA SER A 92 -10.06 -2.74 4.74
C SER A 92 -10.61 -2.66 3.30
N VAL A 93 -11.92 -2.78 3.11
CA VAL A 93 -12.56 -2.71 1.78
C VAL A 93 -12.46 -1.30 1.19
N VAL A 94 -12.77 -0.27 1.97
CA VAL A 94 -12.63 1.14 1.55
C VAL A 94 -11.19 1.44 1.16
N GLY A 95 -10.25 1.04 2.02
CA GLY A 95 -8.83 1.26 1.78
C GLY A 95 -8.30 0.50 0.56
N ALA A 96 -8.69 -0.75 0.38
CA ALA A 96 -8.28 -1.58 -0.75
C ALA A 96 -8.79 -1.04 -2.09
N SER A 97 -10.08 -0.70 -2.15
CA SER A 97 -10.69 -0.12 -3.37
C SER A 97 -10.05 1.21 -3.73
N GLY A 98 -9.84 2.09 -2.74
CA GLY A 98 -9.12 3.35 -2.93
C GLY A 98 -7.67 3.12 -3.33
N GLY A 99 -7.00 2.12 -2.74
CA GLY A 99 -5.61 1.77 -3.01
C GLY A 99 -5.37 1.41 -4.47
N LEU A 100 -6.19 0.54 -5.04
CA LEU A 100 -6.10 0.16 -6.46
C LEU A 100 -6.30 1.37 -7.38
N PHE A 101 -7.35 2.16 -7.12
CA PHE A 101 -7.68 3.33 -7.94
C PHE A 101 -6.55 4.37 -7.91
N ILE A 102 -6.09 4.73 -6.72
CA ILE A 102 -5.03 5.73 -6.54
C ILE A 102 -3.70 5.23 -7.10
N HIS A 103 -3.33 3.97 -6.86
CA HIS A 103 -2.09 3.39 -7.37
C HIS A 103 -2.05 3.45 -8.91
N ALA A 104 -3.15 3.08 -9.58
CA ALA A 104 -3.23 3.17 -11.03
C ALA A 104 -3.05 4.62 -11.54
N LEU A 105 -3.72 5.58 -10.92
CA LEU A 105 -3.60 7.00 -11.30
C LEU A 105 -2.20 7.56 -11.08
N VAL A 106 -1.57 7.24 -9.96
CA VAL A 106 -0.20 7.69 -9.66
C VAL A 106 0.82 7.07 -10.62
N CYS A 107 0.65 5.80 -11.00
CA CYS A 107 1.50 5.16 -12.01
C CYS A 107 1.30 5.69 -13.45
N ILE A 108 0.15 6.30 -13.75
CA ILE A 108 -0.09 6.95 -15.05
C ILE A 108 0.62 8.31 -15.13
N MET A 109 0.82 9.02 -14.03
CA MET A 109 1.48 10.33 -14.03
C MET A 109 2.86 10.34 -14.71
N PRO A 110 3.81 9.42 -14.39
CA PRO A 110 5.09 9.34 -15.10
C PRO A 110 4.93 9.04 -16.59
N VAL A 111 3.96 8.25 -17.00
CA VAL A 111 3.71 7.96 -18.44
C VAL A 111 3.27 9.24 -19.15
N ILE A 112 2.36 10.01 -18.55
CA ILE A 112 1.93 11.32 -19.09
C ILE A 112 3.12 12.27 -19.15
N SER A 113 3.88 12.41 -18.07
CA SER A 113 5.06 13.27 -17.99
C SER A 113 6.07 12.95 -19.11
N LYS A 114 6.42 11.67 -19.29
CA LYS A 114 7.33 11.22 -20.35
C LYS A 114 6.79 11.53 -21.74
N THR A 115 5.50 11.27 -21.98
CA THR A 115 4.86 11.51 -23.27
C THR A 115 4.87 12.99 -23.62
N LEU A 116 4.53 13.85 -22.68
CA LEU A 116 4.53 15.31 -22.86
C LEU A 116 5.94 15.83 -23.18
N THR A 117 6.92 15.44 -22.39
CA THR A 117 8.33 15.82 -22.60
C THR A 117 8.83 15.36 -23.98
N LYS A 118 8.53 14.11 -24.35
CA LYS A 118 8.93 13.55 -25.66
C LYS A 118 8.32 14.32 -26.83
N ASN A 119 7.13 14.88 -26.67
CA ASN A 119 6.45 15.68 -27.68
C ASN A 119 6.79 17.18 -27.61
N GLY A 120 7.84 17.55 -26.87
CA GLY A 120 8.32 18.93 -26.80
C GLY A 120 7.48 19.86 -25.93
N ALA A 121 6.60 19.35 -25.07
CA ALA A 121 5.89 20.18 -24.13
C ALA A 121 6.85 20.84 -23.12
N ASN A 122 6.58 22.10 -22.80
CA ASN A 122 7.32 22.82 -21.77
C ASN A 122 7.17 22.11 -20.40
N ASN A 123 8.22 22.15 -19.59
CA ASN A 123 8.21 21.59 -18.23
C ASN A 123 7.09 22.15 -17.37
N ASP A 124 6.76 23.44 -17.49
CA ASP A 124 5.68 24.09 -16.74
C ASP A 124 4.31 23.48 -17.07
N ILE A 125 4.07 23.13 -18.33
CA ILE A 125 2.83 22.48 -18.77
C ILE A 125 2.76 21.07 -18.17
N THR A 126 3.83 20.32 -18.25
CA THR A 126 3.94 18.97 -17.71
C THR A 126 3.71 18.98 -16.19
N GLU A 127 4.35 19.90 -15.49
CA GLU A 127 4.18 20.08 -14.04
C GLU A 127 2.74 20.45 -13.70
N THR A 128 2.14 21.41 -14.41
CA THR A 128 0.77 21.83 -14.19
C THR A 128 -0.23 20.66 -14.33
N ILE A 129 -0.06 19.83 -15.35
CA ILE A 129 -0.93 18.66 -15.58
C ILE A 129 -0.79 17.65 -14.44
N CYS A 130 0.44 17.29 -14.05
CA CYS A 130 0.68 16.36 -12.95
C CYS A 130 0.11 16.86 -11.62
N ILE A 131 0.26 18.16 -11.33
CA ILE A 131 -0.30 18.77 -10.12
C ILE A 131 -1.84 18.75 -10.14
N LYS A 132 -2.45 19.02 -11.28
CA LYS A 132 -3.92 18.94 -11.43
C LYS A 132 -4.44 17.54 -11.18
N ILE A 133 -3.79 16.51 -11.76
CA ILE A 133 -4.14 15.11 -11.52
C ILE A 133 -4.04 14.79 -10.02
N TYR A 134 -2.92 15.13 -9.38
CA TYR A 134 -2.73 14.88 -7.95
C TYR A 134 -3.81 15.59 -7.10
N ASN A 135 -4.08 16.85 -7.36
CA ASN A 135 -5.08 17.60 -6.60
C ASN A 135 -6.49 17.01 -6.74
N THR A 136 -6.80 16.42 -7.90
CA THR A 136 -8.09 15.74 -8.12
C THR A 136 -8.22 14.48 -7.24
N VAL A 137 -7.12 13.76 -7.02
CA VAL A 137 -7.15 12.50 -6.27
C VAL A 137 -6.66 12.62 -4.82
N LYS A 138 -6.26 13.79 -4.38
CA LYS A 138 -5.68 14.03 -3.04
C LYS A 138 -6.62 13.61 -1.91
N ILE A 139 -7.90 13.96 -1.97
CA ILE A 139 -8.88 13.58 -0.92
C ILE A 139 -9.13 12.07 -0.93
N PRO A 140 -9.46 11.42 -2.07
CA PRO A 140 -9.50 9.97 -2.15
C PRO A 140 -8.24 9.28 -1.63
N PHE A 141 -7.06 9.80 -1.93
CA PHE A 141 -5.78 9.28 -1.41
C PHE A 141 -5.72 9.33 0.12
N ILE A 142 -6.09 10.45 0.73
CA ILE A 142 -6.11 10.60 2.20
C ILE A 142 -7.09 9.60 2.82
N ILE A 143 -8.30 9.48 2.27
CA ILE A 143 -9.31 8.53 2.76
C ILE A 143 -8.81 7.09 2.69
N MET A 144 -8.22 6.71 1.56
CA MET A 144 -7.61 5.39 1.36
C MET A 144 -6.51 5.13 2.38
N PHE A 145 -5.57 6.07 2.54
CA PHE A 145 -4.46 5.93 3.47
C PHE A 145 -4.93 5.80 4.92
N LEU A 146 -5.85 6.66 5.35
CA LEU A 146 -6.43 6.60 6.70
C LEU A 146 -7.17 5.27 6.92
N SER A 147 -7.87 4.76 5.93
CA SER A 147 -8.60 3.50 6.03
C SER A 147 -7.65 2.30 6.03
N LEU A 148 -6.80 2.17 4.99
CA LEU A 148 -5.99 0.97 4.76
C LEU A 148 -4.82 0.86 5.75
N VAL A 149 -4.14 1.98 6.03
CA VAL A 149 -2.92 1.96 6.84
C VAL A 149 -3.24 2.23 8.31
N ILE A 150 -4.00 3.28 8.60
CA ILE A 150 -4.20 3.73 9.98
C ILE A 150 -5.32 2.93 10.66
N ALA A 151 -6.54 3.01 10.14
CA ALA A 151 -7.71 2.43 10.83
C ALA A 151 -7.66 0.89 10.88
N THR A 152 -7.26 0.23 9.78
CA THR A 152 -7.07 -1.22 9.75
C THR A 152 -6.02 -1.67 10.77
N SER A 153 -4.86 -0.98 10.84
CA SER A 153 -3.81 -1.32 11.80
C SER A 153 -4.23 -1.08 13.24
N ILE A 154 -4.87 0.07 13.55
CA ILE A 154 -5.36 0.36 14.91
C ILE A 154 -6.38 -0.69 15.34
N THR A 155 -7.29 -1.09 14.46
CA THR A 155 -8.28 -2.14 14.76
C THR A 155 -7.62 -3.48 15.06
N LEU A 156 -6.57 -3.87 14.32
CA LEU A 156 -5.82 -5.08 14.59
C LEU A 156 -5.04 -5.00 15.91
N ILE A 157 -4.35 -3.90 16.16
CA ILE A 157 -3.62 -3.66 17.42
C ILE A 157 -4.59 -3.78 18.61
N TYR A 158 -5.74 -3.12 18.53
CA TYR A 158 -6.78 -3.22 19.55
C TYR A 158 -7.24 -4.68 19.75
N ALA A 159 -7.49 -5.40 18.66
CA ALA A 159 -7.93 -6.80 18.73
C ALA A 159 -6.89 -7.73 19.37
N ILE A 160 -5.59 -7.52 19.10
CA ILE A 160 -4.51 -8.29 19.71
C ILE A 160 -4.39 -7.98 21.20
N ILE A 161 -4.40 -6.70 21.59
CA ILE A 161 -4.32 -6.26 22.99
C ILE A 161 -5.52 -6.78 23.80
N ARG A 162 -6.71 -6.86 23.19
CA ARG A 162 -7.93 -7.37 23.82
C ARG A 162 -8.05 -8.89 23.79
N ASN A 163 -7.03 -9.59 23.25
CA ASN A 163 -7.03 -11.05 23.07
C ASN A 163 -8.22 -11.57 22.21
N TYR A 164 -8.71 -10.75 21.26
CA TYR A 164 -9.71 -11.20 20.27
C TYR A 164 -9.07 -12.04 19.15
N LEU A 165 -7.74 -11.99 19.02
CA LEU A 165 -6.94 -12.80 18.12
C LEU A 165 -5.87 -13.55 18.93
N ASN A 166 -5.81 -14.87 18.77
CA ASN A 166 -4.78 -15.68 19.38
C ASN A 166 -3.54 -15.72 18.46
N VAL A 167 -2.76 -14.64 18.47
CA VAL A 167 -1.55 -14.48 17.67
C VAL A 167 -0.41 -13.95 18.53
N HIS A 168 0.83 -14.15 18.09
CA HIS A 168 1.99 -13.62 18.79
C HIS A 168 1.98 -12.08 18.82
N PHE A 169 2.35 -11.50 19.97
CA PHE A 169 2.30 -10.05 20.20
C PHE A 169 3.12 -9.22 19.22
N ILE A 170 4.11 -9.82 18.53
CA ILE A 170 4.92 -9.16 17.49
C ILE A 170 4.06 -8.54 16.38
N PHE A 171 2.86 -9.08 16.11
CA PHE A 171 1.94 -8.55 15.11
C PHE A 171 1.33 -7.19 15.45
N VAL A 172 1.50 -6.70 16.69
CA VAL A 172 1.24 -5.30 17.05
C VAL A 172 2.14 -4.35 16.27
N ILE A 173 3.33 -4.83 15.85
CA ILE A 173 4.28 -4.06 15.05
C ILE A 173 4.23 -4.49 13.57
N LEU A 174 4.02 -5.79 13.30
CA LEU A 174 3.99 -6.32 11.94
C LEU A 174 2.62 -6.11 11.27
N ASN A 175 2.25 -4.86 11.08
CA ASN A 175 1.04 -4.41 10.38
C ASN A 175 1.39 -3.19 9.50
N PRO A 176 0.48 -2.71 8.62
CA PRO A 176 0.80 -1.62 7.69
C PRO A 176 1.36 -0.36 8.36
N LEU A 177 0.77 0.08 9.47
CA LEU A 177 1.22 1.26 10.20
C LEU A 177 2.58 1.04 10.88
N GLY A 178 2.74 -0.07 11.58
CA GLY A 178 3.97 -0.39 12.30
C GLY A 178 5.17 -0.53 11.37
N LEU A 179 5.00 -1.24 10.25
CA LEU A 179 6.07 -1.37 9.25
C LEU A 179 6.37 -0.04 8.55
N MET A 180 5.36 0.79 8.26
CA MET A 180 5.58 2.13 7.75
C MET A 180 6.44 2.97 8.72
N LEU A 181 6.17 2.91 10.01
CA LEU A 181 6.99 3.61 11.03
C LEU A 181 8.43 3.07 11.07
N ILE A 182 8.61 1.75 10.97
CA ILE A 182 9.96 1.14 10.85
C ILE A 182 10.67 1.66 9.60
N GLY A 183 9.99 1.71 8.44
CA GLY A 183 10.56 2.30 7.22
C GLY A 183 10.97 3.76 7.41
N TRP A 184 10.20 4.51 8.17
CA TRP A 184 10.53 5.89 8.53
C TRP A 184 11.80 5.99 9.38
N LEU A 185 11.98 5.09 10.34
CA LEU A 185 13.22 5.00 11.13
C LEU A 185 14.43 4.67 10.25
N PHE A 186 14.31 3.72 9.31
CA PHE A 186 15.39 3.43 8.35
C PHE A 186 15.74 4.65 7.51
N ARG A 187 14.76 5.42 7.06
CA ARG A 187 14.99 6.67 6.33
C ARG A 187 15.74 7.70 7.16
N LEU A 188 15.55 7.76 8.48
CA LEU A 188 16.33 8.65 9.36
C LEU A 188 17.81 8.23 9.45
N ILE A 189 18.10 6.91 9.35
CA ILE A 189 19.47 6.38 9.38
C ILE A 189 20.19 6.71 8.07
N ASN A 190 19.55 6.48 6.92
CA ASN A 190 20.16 6.79 5.62
C ASN A 190 19.07 7.20 4.61
N LYS A 191 18.99 8.52 4.36
CA LYS A 191 18.01 9.09 3.42
C LYS A 191 18.25 8.68 1.97
N ASP A 192 19.50 8.44 1.58
CA ASP A 192 19.83 8.16 0.19
C ASP A 192 19.45 6.73 -0.22
N ILE A 193 19.55 5.79 0.73
CA ILE A 193 19.20 4.38 0.49
C ILE A 193 17.70 4.14 0.74
N PHE A 194 17.13 4.77 1.77
CA PHE A 194 15.79 4.46 2.27
C PHE A 194 14.76 5.56 2.01
N SER A 195 15.02 6.48 1.03
CA SER A 195 14.16 7.65 0.75
C SER A 195 12.70 7.28 0.54
N ASP A 196 12.44 6.22 -0.19
CA ASP A 196 11.10 5.82 -0.64
C ASP A 196 10.49 4.69 0.20
N LEU A 197 11.29 4.07 1.09
CA LEU A 197 10.89 2.90 1.88
C LEU A 197 9.64 3.12 2.76
N PRO A 198 9.47 4.25 3.47
CA PRO A 198 8.36 4.42 4.41
C PRO A 198 6.99 4.50 3.75
N GLY A 199 6.92 5.05 2.53
CA GLY A 199 5.65 5.44 1.93
C GLY A 199 4.94 4.30 1.22
N ILE A 200 5.64 3.32 0.71
CA ILE A 200 5.11 2.47 -0.35
C ILE A 200 5.33 0.99 -0.10
N ILE A 201 6.57 0.53 0.01
CA ILE A 201 6.86 -0.91 0.16
C ILE A 201 6.41 -1.42 1.54
N MET A 202 6.66 -0.65 2.59
CA MET A 202 6.44 -1.11 3.96
C MET A 202 4.97 -1.32 4.31
N PRO A 203 4.00 -0.46 3.92
CA PRO A 203 2.58 -0.75 4.09
C PRO A 203 2.14 -2.03 3.37
N SER A 204 2.61 -2.30 2.16
CA SER A 204 2.27 -3.51 1.39
C SER A 204 2.86 -4.78 2.01
N ILE A 205 4.08 -4.71 2.59
CA ILE A 205 4.61 -5.78 3.43
C ILE A 205 3.73 -5.96 4.68
N GLY A 206 3.23 -4.89 5.30
CA GLY A 206 2.29 -4.95 6.41
C GLY A 206 0.98 -5.65 6.05
N ILE A 207 0.46 -5.43 4.85
CA ILE A 207 -0.68 -6.18 4.31
C ILE A 207 -0.35 -7.66 4.16
N THR A 208 0.84 -8.00 3.68
CA THR A 208 1.34 -9.39 3.62
C THR A 208 1.34 -10.04 5.02
N MET A 209 1.74 -9.30 6.05
CA MET A 209 1.72 -9.79 7.43
C MET A 209 0.30 -10.04 7.95
N ILE A 210 -0.71 -9.28 7.53
CA ILE A 210 -2.11 -9.59 7.83
C ILE A 210 -2.51 -10.93 7.19
N GLY A 211 -2.13 -11.20 5.95
CA GLY A 211 -2.32 -12.49 5.31
C GLY A 211 -1.65 -13.63 6.09
N LEU A 212 -0.41 -13.42 6.53
CA LEU A 212 0.33 -14.38 7.36
C LEU A 212 -0.40 -14.63 8.70
N MET A 213 -0.83 -13.59 9.38
CA MET A 213 -1.58 -13.67 10.63
C MET A 213 -2.88 -14.47 10.43
N THR A 214 -3.61 -14.21 9.33
CA THR A 214 -4.82 -14.95 8.95
C THR A 214 -4.55 -16.44 8.74
N THR A 215 -3.42 -16.76 8.08
CA THR A 215 -2.99 -18.16 7.86
C THR A 215 -2.69 -18.86 9.17
N LEU A 216 -1.92 -18.23 10.06
CA LEU A 216 -1.53 -18.81 11.36
C LEU A 216 -2.75 -19.06 12.26
N THR A 217 -3.69 -18.11 12.35
CA THR A 217 -4.93 -18.30 13.11
C THR A 217 -5.82 -19.39 12.50
N GLY A 218 -5.76 -19.61 11.19
CA GLY A 218 -6.52 -20.67 10.50
C GLY A 218 -5.97 -22.07 10.68
N VAL A 219 -4.75 -22.24 11.21
CA VAL A 219 -4.14 -23.54 11.51
C VAL A 219 -4.44 -24.00 12.95
N ILE A 220 -4.65 -23.05 13.85
CA ILE A 220 -4.80 -23.31 15.30
C ILE A 220 -6.25 -23.74 15.65
N LEU A 221 -7.17 -23.57 14.75
CA LEU A 221 -8.59 -23.93 14.88
C LEU A 221 -8.94 -25.11 13.98
#